data_b327d77a7059934ea25f9b1081ea03d4
#
_entry.id   b327d77a7059934ea25f9b1081ea03d4
#
_cell.length_a   1.000
_cell.length_b   1.000
_cell.length_c   1.000
_cell.angle_alpha   90.00
_cell.angle_beta   90.00
_cell.angle_gamma   90.00
#
_symmetry.space_group_name_H-M   'P 1'
#
loop_
_entity.id
_entity.type
_entity.pdbx_description
1 polymer ?
#
loop_
_entity_poly.entity_id
_entity_poly.type
_entity_poly.pdbx_seq_one_letter_code
_entity_poly.pdbx_strand_id
1 'polypeptide(L)'
;MPVSKRYTAGNRHLSVALQSRGIRIESAIERREGGAGPAEGITIILNDRPLTVPAAGSFVAQSPYSLRSSAGEHQLYLDGKPLCKVTIPPPPRFYVLSTDEGIPYSSIGLMHGDRCLGSTVFQNCIYWNSPLRCAFCGIELSLRNSATVHTKSPEQLLEVAQAALRLDGIEHITLTTGTRAD
;
A
#
# COMPACT_ATOMS: atom_id res chain seq x y z
N MET A 1 24.53 15.34 -3.01
CA MET A 1 23.61 15.94 -2.04
C MET A 1 23.81 15.28 -0.68
N PRO A 2 23.95 16.00 0.42
CA PRO A 2 24.33 15.40 1.69
C PRO A 2 23.13 14.65 2.32
N VAL A 3 23.32 13.34 2.52
CA VAL A 3 22.37 12.38 3.11
C VAL A 3 22.16 12.55 4.64
N SER A 4 22.83 13.52 5.27
CA SER A 4 23.10 13.47 6.72
C SER A 4 22.09 14.09 7.68
N LYS A 5 20.99 14.73 7.23
CA LYS A 5 20.05 15.39 8.16
C LYS A 5 18.70 14.67 8.42
N ARG A 6 18.47 13.48 7.86
CA ARG A 6 17.14 12.86 7.83
C ARG A 6 16.89 11.71 8.80
N TYR A 7 17.85 11.32 9.62
CA TYR A 7 17.69 10.24 10.59
C TYR A 7 17.99 10.69 12.02
N THR A 8 17.02 11.32 12.66
CA THR A 8 17.02 11.36 14.11
C THR A 8 16.52 10.04 14.67
N ALA A 9 17.07 9.54 15.78
CA ALA A 9 16.64 8.29 16.42
C ALA A 9 15.13 8.29 16.70
N GLY A 10 14.54 9.42 17.10
CA GLY A 10 13.11 9.55 17.35
C GLY A 10 12.21 9.26 16.14
N ASN A 11 12.64 9.61 14.94
CA ASN A 11 11.85 9.37 13.72
C ASN A 11 11.82 7.89 13.30
N ARG A 12 12.88 7.13 13.58
CA ARG A 12 12.91 5.68 13.31
C ARG A 12 11.98 4.92 14.24
N HIS A 13 12.00 5.25 15.52
CA HIS A 13 11.11 4.63 16.49
C HIS A 13 9.63 4.88 16.17
N LEU A 14 9.28 6.09 15.73
CA LEU A 14 7.91 6.40 15.33
C LEU A 14 7.49 5.58 14.09
N SER A 15 8.32 5.50 13.05
CA SER A 15 8.00 4.72 11.85
C SER A 15 7.77 3.24 12.18
N VAL A 16 8.65 2.63 12.98
CA VAL A 16 8.50 1.23 13.40
C VAL A 16 7.25 1.05 14.26
N ALA A 17 6.96 1.96 15.17
CA ALA A 17 5.78 1.91 16.02
C ALA A 17 4.48 2.02 15.21
N LEU A 18 4.43 2.91 14.21
CA LEU A 18 3.30 3.05 13.31
C LEU A 18 3.10 1.79 12.45
N GLN A 19 4.17 1.22 11.89
CA GLN A 19 4.10 0.00 11.08
C GLN A 19 3.67 -1.23 11.90
N SER A 20 4.07 -1.32 13.17
CA SER A 20 3.74 -2.46 14.01
C SER A 20 2.38 -2.35 14.72
N ARG A 21 1.91 -1.14 15.02
CA ARG A 21 0.66 -0.92 15.74
C ARG A 21 -0.49 -0.42 14.86
N GLY A 22 -0.17 0.09 13.67
CA GLY A 22 -1.14 0.69 12.76
C GLY A 22 -1.60 2.08 13.19
N ILE A 23 -2.50 2.65 12.40
CA ILE A 23 -3.13 3.97 12.63
C ILE A 23 -4.65 3.82 12.54
N ARG A 24 -5.39 4.24 13.57
CA ARG A 24 -6.84 4.40 13.50
C ARG A 24 -7.18 5.64 12.68
N ILE A 25 -8.08 5.52 11.71
CA ILE A 25 -8.56 6.64 10.91
C ILE A 25 -9.84 7.16 11.54
N GLU A 26 -9.81 8.39 12.04
CA GLU A 26 -10.91 9.01 12.81
C GLU A 26 -11.68 10.08 12.00
N SER A 27 -11.37 10.28 10.73
CA SER A 27 -12.08 11.18 9.83
C SER A 27 -12.15 10.60 8.43
N ALA A 28 -13.05 11.09 7.59
CA ALA A 28 -13.06 10.73 6.17
C ALA A 28 -11.73 11.17 5.54
N ILE A 29 -11.02 10.23 4.95
CA ILE A 29 -9.76 10.43 4.26
C ILE A 29 -9.86 9.78 2.89
N GLU A 30 -9.60 10.54 1.85
CA GLU A 30 -9.44 9.98 0.52
C GLU A 30 -8.15 9.14 0.51
N ARG A 31 -8.32 7.85 0.27
CA ARG A 31 -7.20 6.91 0.19
C ARG A 31 -6.99 6.51 -1.26
N ARG A 32 -5.75 6.11 -1.57
CA ARG A 32 -5.49 5.36 -2.79
C ARG A 32 -6.30 4.07 -2.75
N GLU A 33 -6.97 3.76 -3.83
CA GLU A 33 -7.57 2.45 -4.02
C GLU A 33 -6.47 1.40 -4.17
N GLY A 34 -6.73 0.21 -3.64
CA GLY A 34 -5.81 -0.91 -3.69
C GLY A 34 -4.85 -0.93 -2.49
N GLY A 35 -5.12 -1.83 -1.58
CA GLY A 35 -4.23 -2.27 -0.52
C GLY A 35 -3.90 -3.73 -0.72
N ALA A 36 -2.63 -4.10 -0.58
CA ALA A 36 -2.24 -5.50 -0.61
C ALA A 36 -2.56 -6.15 0.74
N GLY A 37 -3.54 -7.03 0.74
CA GLY A 37 -3.77 -7.95 1.84
C GLY A 37 -4.83 -7.55 2.86
N PRO A 38 -5.04 -8.40 3.89
CA PRO A 38 -6.14 -8.30 4.86
C PRO A 38 -6.02 -7.09 5.80
N ALA A 39 -4.85 -6.50 5.94
CA ALA A 39 -4.65 -5.24 6.65
C ALA A 39 -4.56 -4.14 5.61
N GLU A 40 -5.70 -3.53 5.26
CA GLU A 40 -5.68 -2.34 4.43
C GLU A 40 -4.72 -1.32 5.03
N GLY A 41 -3.72 -0.96 4.22
CA GLY A 41 -2.72 0.03 4.61
C GLY A 41 -3.08 1.41 4.10
N ILE A 42 -2.54 2.42 4.75
CA ILE A 42 -2.51 3.79 4.25
C ILE A 42 -1.04 4.19 4.05
N THR A 43 -0.73 4.83 2.94
CA THR A 43 0.57 5.48 2.76
C THR A 43 0.48 6.91 3.27
N ILE A 44 1.37 7.26 4.18
CA ILE A 44 1.58 8.63 4.66
C ILE A 44 3.00 9.08 4.32
N ILE A 45 3.19 10.36 4.11
CA ILE A 45 4.52 10.96 4.04
C ILE A 45 4.85 11.52 5.42
N LEU A 46 5.83 10.93 6.06
CA LEU A 46 6.34 11.32 7.37
C LEU A 46 7.79 11.79 7.22
N ASN A 47 8.05 13.08 7.46
CA ASN A 47 9.38 13.68 7.30
C ASN A 47 9.98 13.41 5.91
N ASP A 48 9.24 13.73 4.86
CA ASP A 48 9.60 13.54 3.45
C ASP A 48 9.85 12.07 3.04
N ARG A 49 9.28 11.12 3.78
CA ARG A 49 9.40 9.70 3.48
C ARG A 49 8.04 9.02 3.41
N PRO A 50 7.80 8.26 2.37
CA PRO A 50 6.62 7.42 2.31
C PRO A 50 6.73 6.29 3.35
N LEU A 51 5.66 6.08 4.06
CA LEU A 51 5.50 5.03 5.05
C LEU A 51 4.13 4.39 4.87
N THR A 52 4.08 3.11 4.52
CA THR A 52 2.84 2.36 4.51
C THR A 52 2.58 1.79 5.90
N VAL A 53 1.40 2.10 6.42
CA VAL A 53 0.99 1.79 7.79
C VAL A 53 -0.33 1.04 7.76
N PRO A 54 -0.50 -0.05 8.54
CA PRO A 54 -1.79 -0.71 8.67
C PRO A 54 -2.87 0.25 9.17
N ALA A 55 -4.05 0.24 8.53
CA ALA A 55 -5.18 1.10 8.86
C ALA A 55 -6.48 0.32 9.09
N ALA A 56 -6.41 -1.01 9.04
CA ALA A 56 -7.53 -1.91 9.32
C ALA A 56 -7.06 -3.14 10.09
N GLY A 57 -8.02 -3.91 10.61
CA GLY A 57 -7.75 -5.09 11.42
C GLY A 57 -7.95 -4.84 12.93
N SER A 58 -8.20 -5.92 13.66
CA SER A 58 -8.53 -5.86 15.10
C SER A 58 -7.42 -5.23 15.96
N PHE A 59 -6.15 -5.46 15.59
CA PHE A 59 -5.02 -4.88 16.32
C PHE A 59 -4.92 -3.36 16.12
N VAL A 60 -5.34 -2.84 14.96
CA VAL A 60 -5.35 -1.40 14.66
C VAL A 60 -6.39 -0.68 15.52
N ALA A 61 -7.51 -1.32 15.84
CA ALA A 61 -8.53 -0.73 16.70
C ALA A 61 -7.99 -0.36 18.11
N GLN A 62 -6.94 -1.06 18.56
CA GLN A 62 -6.28 -0.82 19.83
C GLN A 62 -5.04 0.07 19.72
N SER A 63 -4.74 0.58 18.53
CA SER A 63 -3.57 1.44 18.33
C SER A 63 -3.71 2.73 19.14
N PRO A 64 -2.65 3.21 19.80
CA PRO A 64 -2.63 4.52 20.43
C PRO A 64 -2.54 5.64 19.38
N TYR A 65 -2.17 5.28 18.14
CA TYR A 65 -2.04 6.25 17.05
C TYR A 65 -3.36 6.44 16.32
N SER A 66 -3.70 7.69 16.05
CA SER A 66 -4.84 8.03 15.19
C SER A 66 -4.50 9.15 14.21
N LEU A 67 -5.21 9.15 13.08
CA LEU A 67 -5.08 10.12 12.02
C LEU A 67 -6.41 10.86 11.86
N ARG A 68 -6.34 12.18 11.90
CA ARG A 68 -7.46 13.07 11.66
C ARG A 68 -7.12 14.02 10.52
N SER A 69 -8.13 14.30 9.72
CA SER A 69 -8.05 15.26 8.62
C SER A 69 -9.06 16.35 8.83
N SER A 70 -8.63 17.60 8.61
CA SER A 70 -9.49 18.77 8.63
C SER A 70 -8.99 19.77 7.60
N ALA A 71 -9.87 20.22 6.71
CA ALA A 71 -9.56 21.21 5.67
C ALA A 71 -8.34 20.84 4.81
N GLY A 72 -8.15 19.53 4.50
CA GLY A 72 -7.03 19.04 3.68
C GLY A 72 -5.70 18.88 4.45
N GLU A 73 -5.64 19.25 5.72
CA GLU A 73 -4.49 18.98 6.59
C GLU A 73 -4.67 17.66 7.34
N HIS A 74 -3.59 16.88 7.45
CA HIS A 74 -3.58 15.59 8.12
C HIS A 74 -2.68 15.66 9.35
N GLN A 75 -3.26 15.34 10.51
CA GLN A 75 -2.57 15.37 11.80
C GLN A 75 -2.56 13.98 12.44
N LEU A 76 -1.36 13.52 12.79
CA LEU A 76 -1.16 12.30 13.56
C LEU A 76 -1.27 12.63 15.07
N TYR A 77 -1.94 11.74 15.80
CA TYR A 77 -2.12 11.81 17.24
C TYR A 77 -1.53 10.57 17.93
N LEU A 78 -1.05 10.74 19.13
CA LEU A 78 -0.69 9.68 20.07
C LEU A 78 -1.50 9.85 21.36
N ASP A 79 -2.30 8.84 21.73
CA ASP A 79 -3.18 8.88 22.90
C ASP A 79 -4.04 10.15 22.95
N GLY A 80 -4.58 10.55 21.79
CA GLY A 80 -5.42 11.74 21.64
C GLY A 80 -4.68 13.07 21.64
N LYS A 81 -3.36 13.11 21.83
CA LYS A 81 -2.55 14.32 21.79
C LYS A 81 -1.93 14.50 20.39
N PRO A 82 -1.93 15.72 19.83
CA PRO A 82 -1.31 15.97 18.53
C PRO A 82 0.19 15.67 18.58
N LEU A 83 0.67 14.90 17.57
CA LEU A 83 2.07 14.45 17.50
C LEU A 83 2.82 15.19 16.39
N CYS A 84 2.38 15.04 15.12
CA CYS A 84 2.98 15.72 13.97
C CYS A 84 2.02 15.77 12.79
N LYS A 85 2.25 16.70 11.87
CA LYS A 85 1.58 16.72 10.57
C LYS A 85 2.16 15.63 9.65
N VAL A 86 1.31 15.06 8.82
CA VAL A 86 1.69 14.13 7.75
C VAL A 86 0.99 14.53 6.47
N THR A 87 1.49 14.06 5.34
CA THR A 87 0.83 14.23 4.03
C THR A 87 0.37 12.86 3.54
N ILE A 88 -0.80 12.81 2.91
CA ILE A 88 -1.27 11.62 2.20
C ILE A 88 -0.99 11.86 0.73
N PRO A 89 -0.21 11.00 0.05
CA PRO A 89 0.04 11.17 -1.36
C PRO A 89 -1.26 10.97 -2.16
N PRO A 90 -1.46 11.72 -3.24
CA PRO A 90 -2.63 11.58 -4.08
C PRO A 90 -2.71 10.18 -4.72
N PRO A 91 -3.88 9.75 -5.22
CA PRO A 91 -3.99 8.55 -6.03
C PRO A 91 -3.03 8.60 -7.22
N PRO A 92 -2.39 7.46 -7.59
CA PRO A 92 -1.53 7.39 -8.76
C PRO A 92 -2.30 7.75 -10.03
N ARG A 93 -1.67 8.50 -10.92
CA ARG A 93 -2.30 8.93 -12.18
C ARG A 93 -2.56 7.78 -13.14
N PHE A 94 -1.74 6.72 -13.10
CA PHE A 94 -1.97 5.56 -13.95
C PHE A 94 -3.21 4.74 -13.55
N TYR A 95 -3.78 4.93 -12.35
CA TYR A 95 -4.97 4.19 -11.89
C TYR A 95 -6.23 4.48 -12.69
N VAL A 96 -6.30 5.63 -13.37
CA VAL A 96 -7.47 5.99 -14.21
C VAL A 96 -7.45 5.31 -15.58
N LEU A 97 -6.39 4.59 -15.90
CA LEU A 97 -6.22 3.90 -17.17
C LEU A 97 -6.68 2.44 -17.07
N SER A 98 -6.98 1.87 -18.25
CA SER A 98 -7.32 0.46 -18.42
C SER A 98 -6.60 -0.08 -19.66
N THR A 99 -6.40 -1.40 -19.70
CA THR A 99 -5.93 -2.09 -20.91
C THR A 99 -6.97 -2.00 -22.02
N ASP A 100 -6.59 -2.39 -23.24
CA ASP A 100 -7.51 -2.49 -24.37
C ASP A 100 -8.67 -3.48 -24.11
N GLU A 101 -8.47 -4.43 -23.20
CA GLU A 101 -9.47 -5.39 -22.74
C GLU A 101 -10.38 -4.82 -21.64
N GLY A 102 -10.17 -3.57 -21.23
CA GLY A 102 -10.95 -2.89 -20.19
C GLY A 102 -10.54 -3.25 -18.76
N ILE A 103 -9.39 -3.90 -18.54
CA ILE A 103 -8.90 -4.23 -17.20
C ILE A 103 -8.26 -2.97 -16.58
N PRO A 104 -8.75 -2.48 -15.43
CA PRO A 104 -8.13 -1.34 -14.76
C PRO A 104 -6.66 -1.59 -14.44
N TYR A 105 -5.79 -0.61 -14.68
CA TYR A 105 -4.37 -0.74 -14.38
C TYR A 105 -4.11 -0.97 -12.89
N SER A 106 -4.95 -0.43 -12.01
CA SER A 106 -4.91 -0.69 -10.56
C SER A 106 -5.17 -2.15 -10.20
N SER A 107 -5.83 -2.95 -11.06
CA SER A 107 -6.01 -4.38 -10.88
C SER A 107 -4.80 -5.21 -11.33
N ILE A 108 -3.87 -4.61 -12.05
CA ILE A 108 -2.64 -5.25 -12.56
C ILE A 108 -1.45 -4.87 -11.69
N GLY A 109 -1.31 -3.61 -11.34
CA GLY A 109 -0.21 -3.11 -10.51
C GLY A 109 -0.64 -2.05 -9.53
N LEU A 110 -0.05 -2.06 -8.34
CA LEU A 110 -0.35 -1.14 -7.25
C LEU A 110 0.87 -0.30 -6.89
N MET A 111 0.64 0.96 -6.56
CA MET A 111 1.69 1.82 -6.03
C MET A 111 1.96 1.51 -4.56
N HIS A 112 3.14 0.99 -4.27
CA HIS A 112 3.66 0.84 -2.90
C HIS A 112 4.54 2.05 -2.55
N GLY A 113 4.17 2.74 -1.49
CA GLY A 113 4.81 4.02 -1.17
C GLY A 113 4.50 5.08 -2.23
N ASP A 114 5.53 5.72 -2.78
CA ASP A 114 5.42 6.77 -3.80
C ASP A 114 6.14 6.45 -5.12
N ARG A 115 6.99 5.41 -5.16
CA ARG A 115 7.87 5.11 -6.29
C ARG A 115 8.03 3.63 -6.66
N CYS A 116 7.33 2.74 -5.98
CA CYS A 116 7.42 1.31 -6.26
C CYS A 116 6.10 0.79 -6.84
N LEU A 117 6.16 0.18 -8.02
CA LEU A 117 5.05 -0.57 -8.58
C LEU A 117 5.13 -2.01 -8.07
N GLY A 118 4.13 -2.46 -7.33
CA GLY A 118 3.99 -3.85 -6.88
C GLY A 118 2.98 -4.61 -7.71
N SER A 119 3.28 -5.85 -8.07
CA SER A 119 2.33 -6.74 -8.72
C SER A 119 2.54 -8.18 -8.29
N THR A 120 1.44 -8.91 -8.13
CA THR A 120 1.46 -10.37 -7.96
C THR A 120 1.07 -11.00 -9.30
N VAL A 121 2.04 -11.60 -9.98
CA VAL A 121 1.89 -12.12 -11.35
C VAL A 121 0.84 -13.22 -11.42
N PHE A 122 0.90 -14.18 -10.48
CA PHE A 122 -0.08 -15.25 -10.33
C PHE A 122 -0.73 -15.14 -8.95
N GLN A 123 -2.00 -14.77 -8.93
CA GLN A 123 -2.73 -14.35 -7.72
C GLN A 123 -3.41 -15.52 -7.00
N ASN A 124 -2.97 -16.75 -7.22
CA ASN A 124 -3.44 -17.95 -6.53
C ASN A 124 -2.26 -18.71 -5.94
N CYS A 125 -2.52 -19.63 -5.00
CA CYS A 125 -1.49 -20.45 -4.37
C CYS A 125 -2.04 -21.82 -4.01
N ILE A 126 -1.33 -22.90 -4.41
CA ILE A 126 -1.73 -24.28 -4.07
C ILE A 126 -1.85 -24.50 -2.55
N TYR A 127 -1.14 -23.72 -1.75
CA TYR A 127 -1.16 -23.84 -0.28
C TYR A 127 -2.27 -23.02 0.37
N TRP A 128 -3.03 -22.21 -0.38
CA TRP A 128 -4.01 -21.28 0.21
C TRP A 128 -5.06 -21.98 1.10
N ASN A 129 -5.59 -23.11 0.65
CA ASN A 129 -6.59 -23.90 1.36
C ASN A 129 -5.99 -25.10 2.10
N SER A 130 -4.71 -25.05 2.44
CA SER A 130 -4.00 -26.15 3.13
C SER A 130 -3.42 -25.71 4.47
N PRO A 131 -3.03 -26.67 5.34
CA PRO A 131 -2.33 -26.36 6.59
C PRO A 131 -0.97 -25.67 6.36
N LEU A 132 -0.42 -25.73 5.14
CA LEU A 132 0.86 -25.12 4.77
C LEU A 132 0.73 -23.66 4.33
N ARG A 133 -0.46 -23.10 4.42
CA ARG A 133 -0.68 -21.68 4.11
C ARG A 133 0.15 -20.77 5.01
N CYS A 134 0.81 -19.77 4.41
CA CYS A 134 1.50 -18.73 5.17
C CYS A 134 0.50 -17.95 6.04
N ALA A 135 0.79 -17.80 7.33
CA ALA A 135 -0.14 -17.20 8.31
C ALA A 135 -0.49 -15.73 7.98
N PHE A 136 0.40 -15.01 7.30
CA PHE A 136 0.24 -13.60 6.92
C PHE A 136 -0.23 -13.39 5.47
N CYS A 137 -0.44 -14.46 4.70
CA CYS A 137 -0.76 -14.33 3.28
C CYS A 137 -2.23 -13.98 3.06
N GLY A 138 -2.48 -13.00 2.22
CA GLY A 138 -3.82 -12.57 1.79
C GLY A 138 -4.07 -12.72 0.29
N ILE A 139 -3.25 -13.54 -0.42
CA ILE A 139 -3.19 -13.57 -1.89
C ILE A 139 -4.55 -13.75 -2.56
N GLU A 140 -5.40 -14.65 -2.09
CA GLU A 140 -6.71 -14.88 -2.68
C GLU A 140 -7.80 -13.91 -2.20
N LEU A 141 -7.59 -13.18 -1.12
CA LEU A 141 -8.58 -12.20 -0.65
C LEU A 141 -8.78 -11.08 -1.66
N SER A 142 -7.70 -10.64 -2.30
CA SER A 142 -7.77 -9.63 -3.36
C SER A 142 -8.56 -10.11 -4.59
N LEU A 143 -8.45 -11.40 -4.95
CA LEU A 143 -9.26 -12.00 -6.01
C LEU A 143 -10.74 -12.05 -5.64
N ARG A 144 -11.06 -12.49 -4.42
CA ARG A 144 -12.45 -12.60 -3.94
C ARG A 144 -13.14 -11.24 -3.90
N ASN A 145 -12.38 -10.18 -3.66
CA ASN A 145 -12.87 -8.81 -3.63
C ASN A 145 -12.82 -8.12 -5.02
N SER A 146 -12.49 -8.86 -6.08
CA SER A 146 -12.36 -8.32 -7.45
C SER A 146 -11.35 -7.16 -7.58
N ALA A 147 -10.42 -7.07 -6.64
CA ALA A 147 -9.41 -6.00 -6.61
C ALA A 147 -8.22 -6.28 -7.54
N THR A 148 -8.14 -7.47 -8.12
CA THR A 148 -7.03 -7.89 -8.99
C THR A 148 -7.50 -8.97 -9.95
N VAL A 149 -6.69 -9.28 -10.97
CA VAL A 149 -6.90 -10.38 -11.90
C VAL A 149 -6.07 -11.60 -11.52
N HIS A 150 -6.53 -12.78 -11.88
CA HIS A 150 -5.93 -14.06 -11.49
C HIS A 150 -4.49 -14.23 -11.98
N THR A 151 -4.24 -13.91 -13.24
CA THR A 151 -2.90 -13.99 -13.86
C THR A 151 -2.68 -12.73 -14.67
N LYS A 152 -1.49 -12.17 -14.60
CA LYS A 152 -1.10 -11.00 -15.38
C LYS A 152 -0.12 -11.43 -16.45
N SER A 153 -0.38 -11.05 -17.70
CA SER A 153 0.53 -11.33 -18.80
C SER A 153 1.75 -10.41 -18.76
N PRO A 154 2.86 -10.80 -19.39
CA PRO A 154 4.03 -9.91 -19.55
C PRO A 154 3.68 -8.59 -20.23
N GLU A 155 2.78 -8.61 -21.21
CA GLU A 155 2.33 -7.43 -21.97
C GLU A 155 1.56 -6.48 -21.05
N GLN A 156 0.61 -6.98 -20.26
CA GLN A 156 -0.13 -6.20 -19.28
C GLN A 156 0.79 -5.57 -18.23
N LEU A 157 1.77 -6.34 -17.73
CA LEU A 157 2.75 -5.82 -16.76
C LEU A 157 3.63 -4.74 -17.36
N LEU A 158 4.08 -4.91 -18.63
CA LEU A 158 4.87 -3.92 -19.35
C LEU A 158 4.09 -2.64 -19.58
N GLU A 159 2.86 -2.75 -20.07
CA GLU A 159 1.97 -1.61 -20.33
C GLU A 159 1.74 -0.77 -19.08
N VAL A 160 1.39 -1.43 -17.96
CA VAL A 160 1.16 -0.74 -16.69
C VAL A 160 2.45 -0.14 -16.14
N ALA A 161 3.58 -0.85 -16.24
CA ALA A 161 4.87 -0.33 -15.78
C ALA A 161 5.31 0.91 -16.57
N GLN A 162 5.12 0.92 -17.89
CA GLN A 162 5.42 2.08 -18.74
C GLN A 162 4.53 3.28 -18.40
N ALA A 163 3.24 3.05 -18.15
CA ALA A 163 2.32 4.10 -17.75
C ALA A 163 2.68 4.66 -16.37
N ALA A 164 2.96 3.80 -15.38
CA ALA A 164 3.36 4.19 -14.05
C ALA A 164 4.69 4.96 -14.05
N LEU A 165 5.67 4.55 -14.87
CA LEU A 165 6.91 5.27 -15.05
C LEU A 165 6.68 6.67 -15.64
N ARG A 166 5.91 6.76 -16.71
CA ARG A 166 5.67 8.01 -17.43
C ARG A 166 4.83 9.00 -16.63
N LEU A 167 3.79 8.52 -15.94
CA LEU A 167 2.82 9.37 -15.27
C LEU A 167 3.18 9.66 -13.81
N ASP A 168 3.74 8.69 -13.11
CA ASP A 168 3.95 8.75 -11.65
C ASP A 168 5.43 8.61 -11.25
N GLY A 169 6.33 8.39 -12.21
CA GLY A 169 7.77 8.40 -11.96
C GLY A 169 8.24 7.28 -11.04
N ILE A 170 7.73 6.05 -11.21
CA ILE A 170 8.21 4.90 -10.44
C ILE A 170 9.70 4.67 -10.71
N GLU A 171 10.40 4.17 -9.70
CA GLU A 171 11.83 3.84 -9.76
C GLU A 171 12.09 2.34 -9.57
N HIS A 172 11.09 1.62 -9.03
CA HIS A 172 11.20 0.20 -8.68
C HIS A 172 9.95 -0.56 -9.10
N ILE A 173 10.16 -1.82 -9.46
CA ILE A 173 9.08 -2.78 -9.69
C ILE A 173 9.35 -3.99 -8.79
N THR A 174 8.35 -4.39 -8.00
CA THR A 174 8.37 -5.62 -7.21
C THR A 174 7.36 -6.58 -7.76
N LEU A 175 7.83 -7.73 -8.22
CA LEU A 175 6.96 -8.83 -8.68
C LEU A 175 6.96 -9.95 -7.65
N THR A 176 5.77 -10.43 -7.32
CA THR A 176 5.55 -11.58 -6.46
C THR A 176 4.67 -12.60 -7.17
N THR A 177 4.56 -13.79 -6.63
CA THR A 177 3.69 -14.83 -7.17
C THR A 177 3.22 -15.78 -6.08
N GLY A 178 2.04 -16.33 -6.23
CA GLY A 178 1.67 -17.55 -5.53
C GLY A 178 2.37 -18.77 -6.12
N THR A 179 2.38 -19.87 -5.37
CA THR A 179 2.94 -21.14 -5.84
C THR A 179 1.93 -21.85 -6.73
N ARG A 180 2.38 -22.27 -7.92
CA ARG A 180 1.61 -23.13 -8.85
C ARG A 180 1.95 -24.59 -8.60
N ALA A 181 0.99 -25.47 -8.86
CA ALA A 181 1.30 -26.85 -9.17
C ALA A 181 1.84 -26.87 -10.61
N ASP A 182 2.95 -27.52 -10.84
CA ASP A 182 3.53 -27.70 -12.18
C ASP A 182 2.65 -28.58 -13.04
#